data_22c0507ca9bfa6034339bbd4e0b420c6
#
_entry.id   22c0507ca9bfa6034339bbd4e0b420c6
#
_cell.length_a   1.000
_cell.length_b   1.000
_cell.length_c   1.000
_cell.angle_alpha   90.00
_cell.angle_beta   90.00
_cell.angle_gamma   90.00
#
_symmetry.space_group_name_H-M   'P 1'
#
loop_
_entity.id
_entity.type
_entity.pdbx_description
1 polymer ?
#
loop_
_entity_poly.entity_id
_entity_poly.type
_entity_poly.pdbx_seq_one_letter_code
_entity_poly.pdbx_strand_id
1 'polypeptide(L)'
;MAPRTRDSLVADRRRFMKVAAMASAVGALVGVGRGKSGFAPITPAQAETEKPTDYRIFDLESVPLQSGTVFRNVKLAYKTYGQLAPDKSNVIVCPSAYGSTHKNVDSLTSAGNVLDPSRYFIIAMNMLGNGLSSSPSNAVAPFDGNRYPGITLTDNVRMQQRLVAEVFGIQKIALVYGWSMGGQQAYHWGALFPDMVERICVVCGSARTSVNNLVFLAGIQAALTADPLWQDGWFAAPPLRGLKAFARVYAGWVLSPAFYRQEMYKTLGRRFPTLEDFLVGSQEAFWRQQDANNLLAQLWTWQKADISDNEIYGRDLGKALGAIKARTLLMPSETDRYFAVEDNALEMQHLTHGELRPISSPLGHIAGSPYGLPQDVAFVSRGVGDLLSS
;
A
#
# COMPACT_ATOMS: atom_id res chain seq x y z
N MET A 1 20.53 -22.62 -27.36
CA MET A 1 19.17 -22.18 -26.92
C MET A 1 18.24 -23.38 -27.03
N ALA A 2 17.89 -24.00 -25.93
CA ALA A 2 16.95 -25.13 -25.92
C ALA A 2 15.50 -24.62 -25.87
N PRO A 3 14.55 -25.23 -26.57
CA PRO A 3 13.16 -24.79 -26.58
C PRO A 3 12.50 -25.11 -25.24
N ARG A 4 11.82 -24.11 -24.64
CA ARG A 4 11.02 -24.27 -23.44
C ARG A 4 9.83 -25.19 -23.71
N THR A 5 9.62 -26.18 -22.87
CA THR A 5 8.55 -27.17 -22.99
C THR A 5 7.17 -26.56 -22.71
N ARG A 6 6.14 -27.10 -23.32
CA ARG A 6 4.73 -26.67 -23.22
C ARG A 6 4.20 -26.63 -21.78
N ASP A 7 4.77 -27.41 -20.87
CA ASP A 7 4.35 -27.53 -19.47
C ASP A 7 4.78 -26.34 -18.59
N SER A 8 5.92 -25.68 -18.90
CA SER A 8 6.36 -24.48 -18.18
C SER A 8 5.43 -23.28 -18.44
N LEU A 9 4.86 -23.19 -19.65
CA LEU A 9 3.91 -22.13 -20.02
C LEU A 9 2.53 -22.33 -19.37
N VAL A 10 2.14 -23.58 -19.09
CA VAL A 10 0.86 -23.90 -18.43
C VAL A 10 0.92 -23.64 -16.92
N ALA A 11 2.04 -23.88 -16.28
CA ALA A 11 2.25 -23.60 -14.85
C ALA A 11 2.23 -22.08 -14.56
N ASP A 12 2.88 -21.28 -15.42
CA ASP A 12 2.85 -19.81 -15.36
C ASP A 12 1.44 -19.24 -15.58
N ARG A 13 0.67 -19.84 -16.51
CA ARG A 13 -0.74 -19.46 -16.76
C ARG A 13 -1.65 -19.70 -15.55
N ARG A 14 -1.47 -20.80 -14.81
CA ARG A 14 -2.30 -21.13 -13.64
C ARG A 14 -2.01 -20.22 -12.45
N ARG A 15 -0.77 -19.79 -12.28
CA ARG A 15 -0.38 -18.84 -11.22
C ARG A 15 -0.96 -17.44 -11.48
N PHE A 16 -0.92 -16.98 -12.73
CA PHE A 16 -1.49 -15.69 -13.15
C PHE A 16 -3.03 -15.64 -13.06
N MET A 17 -3.71 -16.74 -13.42
CA MET A 17 -5.19 -16.83 -13.34
C MET A 17 -5.71 -16.84 -11.89
N LYS A 18 -4.97 -17.35 -10.91
CA LYS A 18 -5.40 -17.34 -9.50
C LYS A 18 -5.41 -15.92 -8.89
N VAL A 19 -4.51 -15.05 -9.32
CA VAL A 19 -4.43 -13.66 -8.84
C VAL A 19 -5.54 -12.79 -9.46
N ALA A 20 -5.90 -13.03 -10.72
CA ALA A 20 -7.00 -12.33 -11.40
C ALA A 20 -8.40 -12.78 -10.93
N ALA A 21 -8.55 -13.99 -10.37
CA ALA A 21 -9.84 -14.53 -9.94
C ALA A 21 -10.32 -14.01 -8.57
N MET A 22 -9.46 -13.41 -7.76
CA MET A 22 -9.87 -12.83 -6.46
C MET A 22 -10.59 -11.48 -6.58
N ALA A 23 -10.59 -10.86 -7.76
CA ALA A 23 -11.29 -9.60 -8.00
C ALA A 23 -12.73 -9.75 -8.56
N SER A 24 -13.27 -10.97 -8.69
CA SER A 24 -14.50 -11.21 -9.46
C SER A 24 -15.56 -12.11 -8.79
N ALA A 25 -15.60 -12.19 -7.47
CA ALA A 25 -16.61 -13.01 -6.78
C ALA A 25 -17.49 -12.16 -5.85
N VAL A 26 -18.30 -11.26 -6.39
CA VAL A 26 -19.61 -10.87 -5.83
C VAL A 26 -20.45 -10.29 -6.98
N GLY A 27 -21.40 -11.04 -7.47
CA GLY A 27 -22.37 -10.52 -8.43
C GLY A 27 -23.18 -11.62 -9.10
N ALA A 28 -24.19 -12.12 -8.44
CA ALA A 28 -25.44 -12.63 -9.02
C ALA A 28 -26.35 -13.14 -7.92
N LEU A 29 -27.45 -12.42 -7.71
CA LEU A 29 -28.78 -13.00 -7.46
C LEU A 29 -29.74 -11.85 -7.12
N VAL A 30 -30.41 -11.33 -8.15
CA VAL A 30 -31.68 -10.60 -7.97
C VAL A 30 -32.73 -11.38 -8.75
N GLY A 31 -33.47 -12.18 -8.04
CA GLY A 31 -34.70 -12.81 -8.53
C GLY A 31 -35.89 -11.90 -8.22
N VAL A 32 -36.61 -11.48 -9.23
CA VAL A 32 -37.86 -10.74 -9.12
C VAL A 32 -38.99 -11.70 -8.72
N GLY A 33 -39.52 -11.55 -7.52
CA GLY A 33 -40.75 -12.22 -7.08
C GLY A 33 -41.78 -11.20 -6.60
N ARG A 34 -42.91 -11.08 -7.30
CA ARG A 34 -44.13 -10.34 -6.89
C ARG A 34 -44.88 -11.13 -5.82
N GLY A 35 -45.30 -10.46 -4.74
CA GLY A 35 -46.52 -10.89 -4.11
C GLY A 35 -46.63 -10.74 -2.59
N LYS A 36 -47.56 -9.86 -2.19
CA LYS A 36 -48.42 -9.85 -0.99
C LYS A 36 -47.86 -9.37 0.36
N SER A 37 -48.44 -8.27 0.78
CA SER A 37 -48.38 -7.68 2.12
C SER A 37 -48.86 -8.65 3.22
N GLY A 38 -48.01 -8.84 4.21
CA GLY A 38 -48.33 -9.44 5.49
C GLY A 38 -47.33 -8.92 6.51
N PHE A 39 -47.82 -8.20 7.55
CA PHE A 39 -47.00 -7.80 8.69
C PHE A 39 -46.56 -9.07 9.42
N ALA A 40 -45.23 -9.33 9.37
CA ALA A 40 -44.59 -10.32 10.22
C ALA A 40 -44.03 -9.64 11.48
N PRO A 41 -44.06 -10.30 12.65
CA PRO A 41 -43.52 -9.73 13.88
C PRO A 41 -42.00 -9.58 13.78
N ILE A 42 -41.49 -8.44 14.33
CA ILE A 42 -40.08 -8.13 14.43
C ILE A 42 -39.44 -9.17 15.36
N THR A 43 -38.73 -10.11 14.82
CA THR A 43 -37.81 -10.99 15.56
C THR A 43 -36.54 -10.18 15.94
N PRO A 44 -35.97 -10.37 17.16
CA PRO A 44 -34.72 -9.70 17.53
C PRO A 44 -33.64 -10.04 16.52
N ALA A 45 -32.92 -9.03 16.08
CA ALA A 45 -31.77 -9.20 15.16
C ALA A 45 -30.84 -10.27 15.75
N GLN A 46 -30.67 -11.38 15.05
CA GLN A 46 -29.58 -12.31 15.29
C GLN A 46 -28.29 -11.52 15.06
N ALA A 47 -27.42 -11.49 16.06
CA ALA A 47 -26.07 -10.95 15.90
C ALA A 47 -25.44 -11.68 14.70
N GLU A 48 -25.19 -10.93 13.60
CA GLU A 48 -24.40 -11.44 12.50
C GLU A 48 -23.06 -11.90 13.09
N THR A 49 -22.79 -13.19 13.06
CA THR A 49 -21.47 -13.71 13.41
C THR A 49 -20.49 -13.11 12.40
N GLU A 50 -19.67 -12.16 12.86
CA GLU A 50 -18.62 -11.57 12.04
C GLU A 50 -17.80 -12.68 11.41
N LYS A 51 -17.65 -12.65 10.08
CA LYS A 51 -16.78 -13.58 9.38
C LYS A 51 -15.36 -13.44 9.96
N PRO A 52 -14.68 -14.57 10.30
CA PRO A 52 -13.35 -14.49 10.87
C PRO A 52 -12.45 -13.70 9.93
N THR A 53 -11.86 -12.63 10.44
CA THR A 53 -10.89 -11.80 9.71
C THR A 53 -9.56 -12.54 9.61
N ASP A 54 -8.83 -12.37 8.51
CA ASP A 54 -7.49 -12.95 8.31
C ASP A 54 -6.37 -12.06 8.87
N TYR A 55 -6.71 -11.07 9.69
CA TYR A 55 -5.81 -10.12 10.35
C TYR A 55 -6.17 -9.94 11.82
N ARG A 56 -5.27 -9.32 12.57
CA ARG A 56 -5.43 -8.98 13.98
C ARG A 56 -5.51 -7.46 14.15
N ILE A 57 -6.01 -7.03 15.29
CA ILE A 57 -6.06 -5.63 15.68
C ILE A 57 -5.13 -5.41 16.88
N PHE A 58 -4.35 -4.34 16.82
CA PHE A 58 -3.66 -3.76 17.97
C PHE A 58 -4.42 -2.51 18.37
N ASP A 59 -5.01 -2.55 19.57
CA ASP A 59 -5.79 -1.45 20.12
C ASP A 59 -4.87 -0.49 20.88
N LEU A 60 -5.02 0.80 20.59
CA LEU A 60 -4.30 1.91 21.21
C LEU A 60 -5.33 2.84 21.84
N GLU A 61 -5.33 2.95 23.16
CA GLU A 61 -6.31 3.78 23.89
C GLU A 61 -6.23 5.26 23.45
N SER A 62 -5.02 5.79 23.37
CA SER A 62 -4.78 7.15 22.91
C SER A 62 -3.40 7.31 22.26
N VAL A 63 -3.34 8.12 21.21
CA VAL A 63 -2.12 8.41 20.46
C VAL A 63 -2.01 9.92 20.24
N PRO A 64 -0.95 10.57 20.70
CA PRO A 64 -0.66 11.95 20.34
C PRO A 64 -0.19 11.98 18.88
N LEU A 65 -0.87 12.76 18.05
CA LEU A 65 -0.51 12.98 16.65
C LEU A 65 0.43 14.18 16.50
N GLN A 66 1.17 14.26 15.41
CA GLN A 66 2.01 15.42 15.08
C GLN A 66 1.22 16.74 15.05
N SER A 67 -0.08 16.67 14.72
CA SER A 67 -0.98 17.84 14.75
C SER A 67 -1.26 18.39 16.15
N GLY A 68 -0.86 17.70 17.22
CA GLY A 68 -1.22 18.00 18.61
C GLY A 68 -2.56 17.39 19.04
N THR A 69 -3.32 16.82 18.12
CA THR A 69 -4.56 16.09 18.44
C THR A 69 -4.25 14.79 19.18
N VAL A 70 -4.99 14.47 20.24
CA VAL A 70 -4.94 13.16 20.89
C VAL A 70 -6.02 12.28 20.29
N PHE A 71 -5.61 11.37 19.39
CA PHE A 71 -6.51 10.41 18.73
C PHE A 71 -6.77 9.24 19.69
N ARG A 72 -8.05 8.93 19.95
CA ARG A 72 -8.47 7.92 20.92
C ARG A 72 -9.10 6.71 20.23
N ASN A 73 -9.03 5.56 20.92
CA ASN A 73 -9.59 4.28 20.44
C ASN A 73 -9.07 3.90 19.05
N VAL A 74 -7.75 4.04 18.85
CA VAL A 74 -7.11 3.78 17.58
C VAL A 74 -6.89 2.30 17.41
N LYS A 75 -7.24 1.78 16.24
CA LYS A 75 -7.06 0.38 15.86
C LYS A 75 -6.04 0.29 14.74
N LEU A 76 -4.97 -0.47 14.94
CA LEU A 76 -4.00 -0.79 13.92
C LEU A 76 -4.16 -2.26 13.50
N ALA A 77 -4.66 -2.48 12.29
CA ALA A 77 -4.83 -3.82 11.72
C ALA A 77 -3.51 -4.35 11.17
N TYR A 78 -3.18 -5.61 11.45
CA TYR A 78 -1.96 -6.24 10.97
C TYR A 78 -2.14 -7.75 10.77
N LYS A 79 -1.30 -8.33 9.93
CA LYS A 79 -1.23 -9.79 9.71
C LYS A 79 0.21 -10.26 9.86
N THR A 80 0.38 -11.45 10.42
CA THR A 80 1.71 -12.06 10.55
C THR A 80 1.83 -13.33 9.73
N TYR A 81 3.04 -13.61 9.23
CA TYR A 81 3.39 -14.83 8.53
C TYR A 81 4.67 -15.38 9.14
N GLY A 82 4.80 -16.71 9.16
CA GLY A 82 5.96 -17.39 9.73
C GLY A 82 5.99 -17.42 11.26
N GLN A 83 7.13 -17.76 11.80
CA GLN A 83 7.36 -17.87 13.24
C GLN A 83 8.49 -16.95 13.69
N LEU A 84 8.27 -16.25 14.80
CA LEU A 84 9.28 -15.40 15.43
C LEU A 84 10.38 -16.30 16.03
N ALA A 85 11.63 -16.08 15.64
CA ALA A 85 12.78 -16.78 16.19
C ALA A 85 12.94 -16.42 17.70
N PRO A 86 13.49 -17.34 18.52
CA PRO A 86 13.69 -17.10 19.95
C PRO A 86 14.52 -15.84 20.25
N ASP A 87 15.52 -15.54 19.42
CA ASP A 87 16.38 -14.36 19.51
C ASP A 87 15.78 -13.12 18.79
N LYS A 88 14.62 -13.29 18.15
CA LYS A 88 13.90 -12.26 17.39
C LYS A 88 14.69 -11.61 16.25
N SER A 89 15.68 -12.31 15.69
CA SER A 89 16.56 -11.78 14.64
C SER A 89 15.94 -11.82 13.23
N ASN A 90 14.83 -12.57 13.04
CA ASN A 90 14.25 -12.85 11.73
C ASN A 90 13.04 -11.99 11.34
N VAL A 91 12.97 -10.76 11.85
CA VAL A 91 11.78 -9.91 11.70
C VAL A 91 11.82 -9.09 10.42
N ILE A 92 10.75 -9.16 9.62
CA ILE A 92 10.52 -8.28 8.47
C ILE A 92 9.22 -7.50 8.70
N VAL A 93 9.26 -6.19 8.49
CA VAL A 93 8.10 -5.30 8.55
C VAL A 93 7.71 -4.87 7.13
N CYS A 94 6.40 -5.02 6.80
CA CYS A 94 5.85 -4.68 5.49
C CYS A 94 4.66 -3.73 5.65
N PRO A 95 4.84 -2.40 5.61
CA PRO A 95 3.74 -1.44 5.63
C PRO A 95 2.94 -1.46 4.33
N SER A 96 1.61 -1.25 4.42
CA SER A 96 0.74 -1.18 3.25
C SER A 96 0.97 0.10 2.45
N ALA A 97 0.59 0.07 1.15
CA ALA A 97 0.62 1.22 0.25
C ALA A 97 -0.76 1.89 0.14
N TYR A 98 -0.86 2.97 -0.64
CA TYR A 98 -2.10 3.69 -0.93
C TYR A 98 -3.18 2.78 -1.54
N GLY A 99 -4.40 2.88 -1.03
CA GLY A 99 -5.53 2.07 -1.52
C GLY A 99 -5.32 0.56 -1.38
N SER A 100 -4.41 0.11 -0.51
CA SER A 100 -4.07 -1.30 -0.35
C SER A 100 -4.10 -1.76 1.12
N THR A 101 -3.99 -3.06 1.31
CA THR A 101 -4.00 -3.71 2.62
C THR A 101 -2.81 -4.67 2.76
N HIS A 102 -2.69 -5.33 3.90
CA HIS A 102 -1.71 -6.41 4.14
C HIS A 102 -1.68 -7.47 3.04
N LYS A 103 -2.77 -7.63 2.26
CA LYS A 103 -2.86 -8.62 1.16
C LYS A 103 -1.88 -8.35 0.02
N ASN A 104 -1.34 -7.14 -0.08
CA ASN A 104 -0.35 -6.84 -1.11
C ASN A 104 0.93 -7.67 -1.01
N VAL A 105 1.25 -8.18 0.17
CA VAL A 105 2.44 -9.02 0.37
C VAL A 105 2.16 -10.51 0.31
N ASP A 106 0.89 -10.95 0.23
CA ASP A 106 0.52 -12.38 0.20
C ASP A 106 1.27 -13.16 -0.89
N SER A 107 1.44 -12.57 -2.08
CA SER A 107 2.16 -13.23 -3.18
C SER A 107 3.68 -13.29 -2.98
N LEU A 108 4.24 -12.46 -2.10
CA LEU A 108 5.66 -12.44 -1.76
C LEU A 108 5.98 -13.35 -0.56
N THR A 109 4.97 -13.76 0.21
CA THR A 109 5.11 -14.49 1.49
C THR A 109 4.84 -15.99 1.37
N SER A 110 5.09 -16.60 0.21
CA SER A 110 5.03 -18.07 0.06
C SER A 110 6.43 -18.69 0.14
N ALA A 111 6.47 -19.98 0.51
CA ALA A 111 7.72 -20.74 0.60
C ALA A 111 8.54 -20.65 -0.70
N GLY A 112 9.81 -20.34 -0.59
CA GLY A 112 10.74 -20.15 -1.70
C GLY A 112 10.70 -18.76 -2.34
N ASN A 113 9.81 -17.88 -1.91
CA ASN A 113 9.84 -16.46 -2.30
C ASN A 113 10.81 -15.67 -1.41
N VAL A 114 11.07 -14.42 -1.77
CA VAL A 114 12.05 -13.58 -1.05
C VAL A 114 11.64 -13.28 0.39
N LEU A 115 10.34 -13.16 0.67
CA LEU A 115 9.77 -13.01 2.01
C LEU A 115 9.23 -14.38 2.48
N ASP A 116 10.12 -15.36 2.57
CA ASP A 116 9.77 -16.75 2.90
C ASP A 116 9.37 -16.88 4.38
N PRO A 117 8.12 -17.25 4.71
CA PRO A 117 7.66 -17.40 6.07
C PRO A 117 8.25 -18.61 6.80
N SER A 118 8.96 -19.51 6.11
CA SER A 118 9.73 -20.57 6.75
C SER A 118 11.03 -20.05 7.38
N ARG A 119 11.50 -18.87 6.96
CA ARG A 119 12.75 -18.23 7.42
C ARG A 119 12.50 -17.00 8.27
N TYR A 120 11.47 -16.21 7.90
CA TYR A 120 11.21 -14.90 8.47
C TYR A 120 9.87 -14.82 9.16
N PHE A 121 9.82 -14.03 10.24
CA PHE A 121 8.60 -13.56 10.84
C PHE A 121 8.23 -12.21 10.23
N ILE A 122 7.18 -12.20 9.41
CA ILE A 122 6.79 -11.05 8.61
C ILE A 122 5.55 -10.41 9.25
N ILE A 123 5.61 -9.11 9.49
CA ILE A 123 4.50 -8.31 10.02
C ILE A 123 4.02 -7.37 8.93
N ALA A 124 2.90 -7.72 8.28
CA ALA A 124 2.24 -6.87 7.28
C ALA A 124 1.25 -5.92 7.98
N MET A 125 1.51 -4.62 7.91
CA MET A 125 0.77 -3.60 8.66
C MET A 125 -0.12 -2.78 7.75
N ASN A 126 -1.36 -2.57 8.18
CA ASN A 126 -2.31 -1.71 7.49
C ASN A 126 -2.16 -0.28 8.01
N MET A 127 -1.82 0.67 7.11
CA MET A 127 -1.75 2.07 7.53
C MET A 127 -3.14 2.61 7.91
N LEU A 128 -3.19 3.62 8.76
CA LEU A 128 -4.43 4.29 9.11
C LEU A 128 -5.05 4.93 7.86
N GLY A 129 -6.37 4.96 7.82
CA GLY A 129 -7.10 5.46 6.66
C GLY A 129 -7.39 4.42 5.58
N ASN A 130 -6.91 3.16 5.70
CA ASN A 130 -7.07 2.15 4.64
C ASN A 130 -8.36 1.29 4.73
N GLY A 131 -9.23 1.59 5.71
CA GLY A 131 -10.49 0.88 5.91
C GLY A 131 -10.42 -0.34 6.83
N LEU A 132 -9.23 -0.87 7.13
CA LEU A 132 -9.02 -1.97 8.10
C LEU A 132 -8.51 -1.45 9.44
N SER A 133 -7.50 -0.59 9.44
CA SER A 133 -7.12 0.23 10.59
C SER A 133 -8.12 1.37 10.75
N SER A 134 -8.04 2.11 11.85
CA SER A 134 -8.88 3.30 12.07
C SER A 134 -8.86 4.21 10.83
N SER A 135 -10.03 4.54 10.34
CA SER A 135 -10.26 5.21 9.05
C SER A 135 -11.51 6.09 9.14
N PRO A 136 -11.69 7.06 8.25
CA PRO A 136 -12.93 7.84 8.21
C PRO A 136 -14.20 6.98 8.22
N SER A 137 -14.19 5.83 7.56
CA SER A 137 -15.34 4.93 7.43
C SER A 137 -15.64 4.06 8.66
N ASN A 138 -14.70 3.94 9.63
CA ASN A 138 -14.82 3.01 10.76
C ASN A 138 -14.38 3.57 12.12
N ALA A 139 -13.82 4.78 12.16
CA ALA A 139 -13.46 5.43 13.42
C ALA A 139 -14.71 5.77 14.23
N VAL A 140 -14.58 5.76 15.57
CA VAL A 140 -15.67 6.08 16.47
C VAL A 140 -15.65 7.55 16.89
N ALA A 141 -16.80 8.09 17.33
CA ALA A 141 -16.87 9.45 17.85
C ALA A 141 -15.81 9.70 18.96
N PRO A 142 -15.21 10.88 19.01
CA PRO A 142 -15.48 12.09 18.23
C PRO A 142 -14.75 12.19 16.89
N PHE A 143 -14.10 11.11 16.42
CA PHE A 143 -13.20 11.08 15.24
C PHE A 143 -13.82 10.37 14.03
N ASP A 144 -15.12 10.15 14.04
CA ASP A 144 -15.87 9.51 12.97
C ASP A 144 -16.12 10.49 11.80
N GLY A 145 -16.23 9.93 10.59
CA GLY A 145 -16.61 10.66 9.40
C GLY A 145 -15.64 11.81 9.06
N ASN A 146 -16.17 13.00 8.82
CA ASN A 146 -15.40 14.21 8.49
C ASN A 146 -14.57 14.78 9.67
N ARG A 147 -14.73 14.24 10.87
CA ARG A 147 -13.90 14.59 12.05
C ARG A 147 -12.64 13.73 12.18
N TYR A 148 -12.41 12.82 11.24
CA TYR A 148 -11.20 12.01 11.21
C TYR A 148 -9.96 12.92 11.10
N PRO A 149 -8.96 12.76 11.98
CA PRO A 149 -7.81 13.66 11.99
C PRO A 149 -6.89 13.41 10.80
N GLY A 150 -6.11 14.41 10.41
CA GLY A 150 -5.00 14.21 9.49
C GLY A 150 -3.90 13.36 10.13
N ILE A 151 -3.60 12.22 9.55
CA ILE A 151 -2.59 11.26 10.03
C ILE A 151 -1.37 11.31 9.10
N THR A 152 -0.19 11.63 9.64
CA THR A 152 1.05 11.64 8.86
C THR A 152 1.67 10.24 8.76
N LEU A 153 2.69 10.05 7.89
CA LEU A 153 3.47 8.81 7.91
C LEU A 153 4.32 8.67 9.19
N THR A 154 4.77 9.77 9.76
CA THR A 154 5.42 9.77 11.09
C THR A 154 4.49 9.19 12.16
N ASP A 155 3.21 9.62 12.19
CA ASP A 155 2.22 9.08 13.11
C ASP A 155 2.00 7.58 12.89
N ASN A 156 1.83 7.17 11.62
CA ASN A 156 1.67 5.76 11.26
C ASN A 156 2.85 4.91 11.75
N VAL A 157 4.08 5.34 11.47
CA VAL A 157 5.28 4.56 11.80
C VAL A 157 5.53 4.52 13.31
N ARG A 158 5.20 5.58 14.07
CA ARG A 158 5.24 5.55 15.53
C ARG A 158 4.26 4.51 16.12
N MET A 159 3.05 4.42 15.58
CA MET A 159 2.07 3.40 16.01
C MET A 159 2.50 1.99 15.62
N GLN A 160 3.06 1.83 14.43
CA GLN A 160 3.63 0.56 13.99
C GLN A 160 4.79 0.11 14.88
N GLN A 161 5.66 1.02 15.29
CA GLN A 161 6.75 0.72 16.19
C GLN A 161 6.24 0.27 17.57
N ARG A 162 5.20 0.90 18.09
CA ARG A 162 4.53 0.45 19.32
C ARG A 162 4.00 -0.96 19.20
N LEU A 163 3.32 -1.31 18.08
CA LEU A 163 2.88 -2.69 17.80
C LEU A 163 4.06 -3.67 17.88
N VAL A 164 5.17 -3.35 17.21
CA VAL A 164 6.36 -4.22 17.14
C VAL A 164 6.99 -4.40 18.52
N ALA A 165 7.08 -3.33 19.29
CA ALA A 165 7.68 -3.35 20.63
C ALA A 165 6.75 -3.94 21.71
N GLU A 166 5.48 -3.51 21.76
CA GLU A 166 4.57 -3.84 22.84
C GLU A 166 3.96 -5.26 22.68
N VAL A 167 3.63 -5.67 21.44
CA VAL A 167 3.01 -6.98 21.20
C VAL A 167 4.05 -8.10 21.08
N PHE A 168 5.18 -7.81 20.42
CA PHE A 168 6.17 -8.86 20.10
C PHE A 168 7.47 -8.70 20.90
N GLY A 169 7.68 -7.58 21.60
CA GLY A 169 8.92 -7.29 22.32
C GLY A 169 10.16 -7.24 21.41
N ILE A 170 9.97 -6.84 20.13
CA ILE A 170 11.03 -6.80 19.13
C ILE A 170 11.79 -5.47 19.25
N GLN A 171 13.11 -5.55 19.31
CA GLN A 171 14.02 -4.38 19.41
C GLN A 171 14.86 -4.18 18.14
N LYS A 172 14.97 -5.20 17.28
CA LYS A 172 15.69 -5.16 16.01
C LYS A 172 14.82 -5.71 14.90
N ILE A 173 14.88 -5.07 13.74
CA ILE A 173 14.16 -5.44 12.52
C ILE A 173 15.20 -5.70 11.44
N ALA A 174 15.23 -6.93 10.94
CA ALA A 174 16.16 -7.35 9.90
C ALA A 174 15.93 -6.59 8.58
N LEU A 175 14.66 -6.31 8.25
CA LEU A 175 14.28 -5.57 7.05
C LEU A 175 12.95 -4.85 7.22
N VAL A 176 12.87 -3.59 6.79
CA VAL A 176 11.61 -2.94 6.44
C VAL A 176 11.51 -2.89 4.91
N TYR A 177 10.52 -3.61 4.36
CA TYR A 177 10.26 -3.68 2.92
C TYR A 177 8.99 -2.92 2.58
N GLY A 178 9.06 -2.00 1.64
CA GLY A 178 7.89 -1.25 1.21
C GLY A 178 7.87 -0.89 -0.26
N TRP A 179 6.68 -1.01 -0.89
CA TRP A 179 6.39 -0.50 -2.21
C TRP A 179 5.52 0.76 -2.12
N SER A 180 5.80 1.77 -2.96
CA SER A 180 4.99 3.00 -3.03
C SER A 180 4.98 3.76 -1.69
N MET A 181 3.82 4.16 -1.14
CA MET A 181 3.71 4.70 0.22
C MET A 181 4.25 3.75 1.30
N GLY A 182 4.25 2.43 1.06
CA GLY A 182 4.96 1.47 1.93
C GLY A 182 6.47 1.73 1.94
N GLY A 183 7.05 2.08 0.78
CA GLY A 183 8.44 2.50 0.66
C GLY A 183 8.73 3.83 1.37
N GLN A 184 7.80 4.79 1.29
CA GLN A 184 7.90 6.02 2.09
C GLN A 184 7.87 5.71 3.59
N GLN A 185 7.04 4.76 4.03
CA GLN A 185 7.04 4.32 5.44
C GLN A 185 8.34 3.60 5.81
N ALA A 186 8.97 2.84 4.90
CA ALA A 186 10.28 2.22 5.14
C ALA A 186 11.36 3.28 5.40
N TYR A 187 11.36 4.36 4.65
CA TYR A 187 12.23 5.52 4.92
C TYR A 187 11.94 6.14 6.30
N HIS A 188 10.67 6.34 6.66
CA HIS A 188 10.30 6.85 8.00
C HIS A 188 10.79 5.93 9.11
N TRP A 189 10.70 4.60 8.93
CA TRP A 189 11.24 3.63 9.88
C TRP A 189 12.75 3.81 10.07
N GLY A 190 13.50 3.91 8.97
CA GLY A 190 14.95 4.10 9.02
C GLY A 190 15.36 5.42 9.70
N ALA A 191 14.62 6.51 9.42
CA ALA A 191 14.93 7.83 9.97
C ALA A 191 14.51 7.97 11.44
N LEU A 192 13.31 7.47 11.82
CA LEU A 192 12.79 7.63 13.18
C LEU A 192 13.39 6.63 14.16
N PHE A 193 13.77 5.44 13.70
CA PHE A 193 14.28 4.34 14.53
C PHE A 193 15.58 3.75 13.98
N PRO A 194 16.64 4.59 13.80
CA PRO A 194 17.88 4.18 13.14
C PRO A 194 18.63 3.07 13.89
N ASP A 195 18.43 2.94 15.19
CA ASP A 195 19.05 1.88 16.00
C ASP A 195 18.25 0.57 15.98
N MET A 196 17.00 0.61 15.49
CA MET A 196 16.13 -0.56 15.45
C MET A 196 16.15 -1.28 14.10
N VAL A 197 16.37 -0.54 13.00
CA VAL A 197 16.26 -1.06 11.63
C VAL A 197 17.64 -1.35 11.05
N GLU A 198 17.88 -2.58 10.64
CA GLU A 198 19.15 -2.98 10.04
C GLU A 198 19.20 -2.74 8.54
N ARG A 199 18.07 -2.95 7.85
CA ARG A 199 17.96 -2.81 6.39
C ARG A 199 16.63 -2.19 6.01
N ILE A 200 16.61 -1.35 4.97
CA ILE A 200 15.39 -0.90 4.31
C ILE A 200 15.45 -1.16 2.81
N CYS A 201 14.33 -1.61 2.26
CA CYS A 201 14.15 -1.71 0.82
C CYS A 201 12.96 -0.84 0.41
N VAL A 202 13.24 0.19 -0.37
CA VAL A 202 12.26 1.14 -0.88
C VAL A 202 12.03 0.85 -2.36
N VAL A 203 10.85 0.34 -2.68
CA VAL A 203 10.49 0.04 -4.07
C VAL A 203 9.50 1.07 -4.56
N CYS A 204 9.82 1.81 -5.62
CA CYS A 204 9.00 2.90 -6.18
C CYS A 204 8.45 3.83 -5.08
N GLY A 205 9.33 4.35 -4.23
CA GLY A 205 9.02 5.25 -3.12
C GLY A 205 10.07 6.34 -2.98
N SER A 206 9.82 7.33 -2.12
CA SER A 206 10.74 8.45 -1.85
C SER A 206 10.71 8.85 -0.37
N ALA A 207 11.76 9.49 0.10
CA ALA A 207 11.85 10.03 1.46
C ALA A 207 10.88 11.21 1.68
N ARG A 208 10.62 11.97 0.62
CA ARG A 208 9.68 13.09 0.60
C ARG A 208 8.85 13.03 -0.68
N THR A 209 7.56 13.34 -0.59
CA THR A 209 6.70 13.49 -1.78
C THR A 209 7.19 14.69 -2.59
N SER A 210 7.65 14.43 -3.82
CA SER A 210 8.20 15.46 -4.70
C SER A 210 7.10 16.40 -5.24
N VAL A 211 7.51 17.58 -5.73
CA VAL A 211 6.56 18.56 -6.30
C VAL A 211 5.80 17.98 -7.48
N ASN A 212 6.46 17.17 -8.34
CA ASN A 212 5.79 16.49 -9.45
C ASN A 212 4.71 15.53 -8.95
N ASN A 213 5.03 14.76 -7.90
CA ASN A 213 4.08 13.85 -7.27
C ASN A 213 2.91 14.64 -6.64
N LEU A 214 3.15 15.79 -5.99
CA LEU A 214 2.09 16.66 -5.46
C LEU A 214 1.12 17.15 -6.56
N VAL A 215 1.62 17.46 -7.76
CA VAL A 215 0.77 17.84 -8.90
C VAL A 215 -0.16 16.68 -9.30
N PHE A 216 0.38 15.46 -9.37
CA PHE A 216 -0.44 14.27 -9.62
C PHE A 216 -1.52 14.08 -8.54
N LEU A 217 -1.13 14.15 -7.25
CA LEU A 217 -2.06 13.99 -6.13
C LEU A 217 -3.15 15.05 -6.10
N ALA A 218 -2.80 16.31 -6.40
CA ALA A 218 -3.78 17.39 -6.55
C ALA A 218 -4.77 17.11 -7.70
N GLY A 219 -4.29 16.56 -8.80
CA GLY A 219 -5.11 16.18 -9.95
C GLY A 219 -6.14 15.11 -9.64
N ILE A 220 -5.73 14.02 -8.99
CA ILE A 220 -6.66 12.95 -8.60
C ILE A 220 -7.62 13.38 -7.49
N GLN A 221 -7.17 14.22 -6.55
CA GLN A 221 -8.03 14.82 -5.53
C GLN A 221 -9.12 15.67 -6.19
N ALA A 222 -8.74 16.59 -7.09
CA ALA A 222 -9.69 17.45 -7.79
C ALA A 222 -10.69 16.64 -8.62
N ALA A 223 -10.25 15.56 -9.30
CA ALA A 223 -11.12 14.68 -10.05
C ALA A 223 -12.16 13.97 -9.17
N LEU A 224 -11.76 13.52 -7.98
CA LEU A 224 -12.66 12.87 -7.02
C LEU A 224 -13.66 13.86 -6.41
N THR A 225 -13.18 15.02 -5.96
CA THR A 225 -14.00 16.02 -5.25
C THR A 225 -14.83 16.91 -6.19
N ALA A 226 -14.68 16.77 -7.51
CA ALA A 226 -15.59 17.36 -8.49
C ALA A 226 -16.96 16.65 -8.57
N ASP A 227 -17.12 15.52 -7.88
CA ASP A 227 -18.42 14.82 -7.80
C ASP A 227 -19.46 15.68 -7.05
N PRO A 228 -20.71 15.81 -7.56
CA PRO A 228 -21.75 16.59 -6.90
C PRO A 228 -22.09 16.16 -5.47
N LEU A 229 -21.72 14.93 -5.07
CA LEU A 229 -21.89 14.43 -3.71
C LEU A 229 -20.84 14.96 -2.72
N TRP A 230 -19.80 15.66 -3.21
CA TRP A 230 -18.81 16.30 -2.35
C TRP A 230 -19.42 17.52 -1.66
N GLN A 231 -19.64 17.44 -0.36
CA GLN A 231 -20.21 18.51 0.44
C GLN A 231 -19.49 18.59 1.79
N ASP A 232 -19.11 19.79 2.19
CA ASP A 232 -18.51 20.09 3.51
C ASP A 232 -17.28 19.22 3.85
N GLY A 233 -16.49 18.86 2.84
CA GLY A 233 -15.29 18.04 3.05
C GLY A 233 -15.56 16.55 3.21
N TRP A 234 -16.75 16.05 2.80
CA TRP A 234 -17.19 14.69 3.03
C TRP A 234 -18.09 14.14 1.91
N PHE A 235 -18.05 12.81 1.73
CA PHE A 235 -19.01 12.07 0.91
C PHE A 235 -19.93 11.27 1.82
N ALA A 236 -21.21 11.62 1.87
CA ALA A 236 -22.23 10.86 2.62
C ALA A 236 -22.68 9.57 1.90
N ALA A 237 -22.38 9.46 0.60
CA ALA A 237 -22.66 8.28 -0.22
C ALA A 237 -21.53 8.08 -1.24
N PRO A 238 -21.36 6.86 -1.82
CA PRO A 238 -20.30 6.57 -2.77
C PRO A 238 -20.36 7.48 -4.02
N PRO A 239 -19.33 8.31 -4.28
CA PRO A 239 -19.29 9.24 -5.42
C PRO A 239 -18.84 8.51 -6.69
N LEU A 240 -19.73 7.77 -7.33
CA LEU A 240 -19.37 6.90 -8.45
C LEU A 240 -18.79 7.64 -9.67
N ARG A 241 -19.22 8.90 -9.91
CA ARG A 241 -18.67 9.73 -10.99
C ARG A 241 -17.26 10.22 -10.64
N GLY A 242 -17.06 10.69 -9.41
CA GLY A 242 -15.76 11.10 -8.90
C GLY A 242 -14.75 9.96 -8.87
N LEU A 243 -15.13 8.77 -8.39
CA LEU A 243 -14.29 7.57 -8.41
C LEU A 243 -13.91 7.15 -9.83
N LYS A 244 -14.84 7.28 -10.79
CA LYS A 244 -14.54 7.05 -12.21
C LYS A 244 -13.52 8.06 -12.76
N ALA A 245 -13.71 9.33 -12.49
CA ALA A 245 -12.79 10.39 -12.93
C ALA A 245 -11.40 10.20 -12.28
N PHE A 246 -11.36 9.95 -10.97
CA PHE A 246 -10.15 9.60 -10.22
C PHE A 246 -9.39 8.44 -10.87
N ALA A 247 -10.08 7.33 -11.15
CA ALA A 247 -9.49 6.14 -11.75
C ALA A 247 -8.83 6.42 -13.10
N ARG A 248 -9.47 7.22 -13.94
CA ARG A 248 -8.97 7.58 -15.29
C ARG A 248 -7.76 8.50 -15.24
N VAL A 249 -7.76 9.48 -14.33
CA VAL A 249 -6.58 10.32 -14.10
C VAL A 249 -5.44 9.45 -13.55
N TYR A 250 -5.73 8.61 -12.55
CA TYR A 250 -4.74 7.72 -11.93
C TYR A 250 -4.09 6.78 -12.96
N ALA A 251 -4.89 6.21 -13.88
CA ALA A 251 -4.43 5.30 -14.93
C ALA A 251 -3.33 5.93 -15.80
N GLY A 252 -3.45 7.22 -16.11
CA GLY A 252 -2.45 7.96 -16.91
C GLY A 252 -1.13 8.20 -16.18
N TRP A 253 -1.06 7.99 -14.89
CA TRP A 253 0.14 8.18 -14.07
C TRP A 253 0.76 6.89 -13.57
N VAL A 254 -0.06 5.93 -13.15
CA VAL A 254 0.41 4.65 -12.58
C VAL A 254 1.08 3.75 -13.60
N LEU A 255 0.68 3.87 -14.87
CA LEU A 255 1.25 3.15 -16.00
C LEU A 255 2.03 4.08 -16.92
N SER A 256 3.07 3.58 -17.55
CA SER A 256 3.96 4.37 -18.38
C SER A 256 3.39 4.66 -19.78
N PRO A 257 3.90 5.68 -20.49
CA PRO A 257 3.60 5.86 -21.92
C PRO A 257 3.98 4.66 -22.78
N ALA A 258 5.02 3.91 -22.38
CA ALA A 258 5.44 2.68 -23.08
C ALA A 258 4.39 1.56 -22.97
N PHE A 259 3.78 1.39 -21.79
CA PHE A 259 2.67 0.46 -21.60
C PHE A 259 1.53 0.70 -22.60
N TYR A 260 1.10 1.96 -22.74
CA TYR A 260 0.01 2.34 -23.65
C TYR A 260 0.41 2.24 -25.12
N ARG A 261 1.62 2.68 -25.49
CA ARG A 261 2.13 2.60 -26.86
C ARG A 261 2.25 1.17 -27.35
N GLN A 262 2.61 0.23 -26.45
CA GLN A 262 2.71 -1.20 -26.76
C GLN A 262 1.38 -1.92 -26.58
N GLU A 263 0.30 -1.22 -26.24
CA GLU A 263 -1.03 -1.79 -25.99
C GLU A 263 -1.02 -3.02 -25.06
N MET A 264 -0.17 -2.97 -24.02
CA MET A 264 0.08 -4.12 -23.15
C MET A 264 -1.19 -4.60 -22.43
N TYR A 265 -2.21 -3.77 -22.28
CA TYR A 265 -3.54 -4.14 -21.78
C TYR A 265 -4.21 -5.24 -22.62
N LYS A 266 -3.82 -5.43 -23.89
CA LYS A 266 -4.32 -6.50 -24.75
C LYS A 266 -3.67 -7.86 -24.47
N THR A 267 -2.49 -7.88 -23.87
CA THR A 267 -1.63 -9.08 -23.79
C THR A 267 -1.30 -9.50 -22.36
N LEU A 268 -1.31 -8.58 -21.39
CA LEU A 268 -0.94 -8.85 -20.01
C LEU A 268 -2.15 -9.24 -19.16
N GLY A 269 -1.96 -10.22 -18.29
CA GLY A 269 -2.93 -10.63 -17.28
C GLY A 269 -4.33 -10.90 -17.85
N ARG A 270 -5.33 -10.21 -17.32
CA ARG A 270 -6.67 -10.14 -17.92
C ARG A 270 -6.59 -9.28 -19.19
N ARG A 271 -6.84 -9.87 -20.32
CA ARG A 271 -6.77 -9.21 -21.62
C ARG A 271 -8.01 -8.37 -21.88
N PHE A 272 -7.78 -7.15 -22.39
CA PHE A 272 -8.85 -6.23 -22.74
C PHE A 272 -8.76 -5.91 -24.24
N PRO A 273 -9.84 -6.08 -25.02
CA PRO A 273 -9.82 -5.84 -26.46
C PRO A 273 -9.50 -4.40 -26.84
N THR A 274 -10.03 -3.45 -26.06
CA THR A 274 -9.86 -2.02 -26.32
C THR A 274 -9.31 -1.29 -25.08
N LEU A 275 -8.81 -0.06 -25.28
CA LEU A 275 -8.41 0.80 -24.18
C LEU A 275 -9.58 1.10 -23.23
N GLU A 276 -10.78 1.34 -23.77
CA GLU A 276 -11.96 1.60 -22.94
C GLU A 276 -12.34 0.40 -22.07
N ASP A 277 -12.29 -0.82 -22.63
CA ASP A 277 -12.50 -2.04 -21.85
C ASP A 277 -11.50 -2.17 -20.70
N PHE A 278 -10.23 -1.81 -20.95
CA PHE A 278 -9.19 -1.80 -19.91
C PHE A 278 -9.49 -0.76 -18.83
N LEU A 279 -9.81 0.47 -19.22
CA LEU A 279 -10.10 1.54 -18.25
C LEU A 279 -11.30 1.19 -17.38
N VAL A 280 -12.39 0.69 -17.96
CA VAL A 280 -13.60 0.30 -17.22
C VAL A 280 -13.38 -0.99 -16.43
N GLY A 281 -12.87 -2.03 -17.07
CA GLY A 281 -12.79 -3.38 -16.48
C GLY A 281 -11.62 -3.61 -15.54
N SER A 282 -10.63 -2.70 -15.51
CA SER A 282 -9.47 -2.76 -14.61
C SER A 282 -9.42 -1.54 -13.69
N GLN A 283 -9.23 -0.35 -14.23
CA GLN A 283 -8.95 0.84 -13.44
C GLN A 283 -10.17 1.33 -12.66
N GLU A 284 -11.29 1.55 -13.34
CA GLU A 284 -12.53 1.95 -12.67
C GLU A 284 -13.05 0.84 -11.74
N ALA A 285 -12.97 -0.42 -12.16
CA ALA A 285 -13.42 -1.56 -11.35
C ALA A 285 -12.67 -1.68 -10.02
N PHE A 286 -11.37 -1.37 -10.00
CA PHE A 286 -10.56 -1.36 -8.77
C PHE A 286 -10.95 -0.20 -7.83
N TRP A 287 -10.96 1.03 -8.35
CA TRP A 287 -11.18 2.21 -7.51
C TRP A 287 -12.63 2.36 -7.03
N ARG A 288 -13.60 1.84 -7.77
CA ARG A 288 -15.03 1.84 -7.36
C ARG A 288 -15.33 0.98 -6.13
N GLN A 289 -14.42 0.08 -5.75
CA GLN A 289 -14.55 -0.75 -4.56
C GLN A 289 -14.00 -0.07 -3.31
N GLN A 290 -13.33 1.07 -3.46
CA GLN A 290 -12.70 1.80 -2.37
C GLN A 290 -13.69 2.81 -1.76
N ASP A 291 -13.57 3.04 -0.45
CA ASP A 291 -14.24 4.17 0.20
C ASP A 291 -13.54 5.48 -0.16
N ALA A 292 -14.31 6.44 -0.70
CA ALA A 292 -13.75 7.69 -1.20
C ALA A 292 -13.17 8.58 -0.08
N ASN A 293 -13.74 8.55 1.11
CA ASN A 293 -13.25 9.32 2.25
C ASN A 293 -11.95 8.71 2.80
N ASN A 294 -11.86 7.38 2.82
CA ASN A 294 -10.62 6.69 3.16
C ASN A 294 -9.51 7.00 2.15
N LEU A 295 -9.84 7.02 0.84
CA LEU A 295 -8.89 7.44 -0.20
C LEU A 295 -8.40 8.87 0.02
N LEU A 296 -9.29 9.81 0.35
CA LEU A 296 -8.90 11.21 0.59
C LEU A 296 -8.04 11.35 1.86
N ALA A 297 -8.33 10.60 2.92
CA ALA A 297 -7.50 10.61 4.13
C ALA A 297 -6.09 10.09 3.85
N GLN A 298 -5.94 8.96 3.14
CA GLN A 298 -4.64 8.44 2.74
C GLN A 298 -3.92 9.37 1.74
N LEU A 299 -4.68 10.04 0.84
CA LEU A 299 -4.14 11.01 -0.09
C LEU A 299 -3.51 12.19 0.64
N TRP A 300 -4.18 12.70 1.67
CA TRP A 300 -3.65 13.74 2.54
C TRP A 300 -2.36 13.27 3.23
N THR A 301 -2.34 12.04 3.75
CA THR A 301 -1.14 11.43 4.34
C THR A 301 0.02 11.40 3.32
N TRP A 302 -0.24 11.01 2.07
CA TRP A 302 0.76 10.95 1.02
C TRP A 302 1.28 12.35 0.63
N GLN A 303 0.39 13.35 0.50
CA GLN A 303 0.77 14.73 0.23
C GLN A 303 1.69 15.32 1.31
N LYS A 304 1.56 14.86 2.56
CA LYS A 304 2.35 15.28 3.72
C LYS A 304 3.58 14.41 4.00
N ALA A 305 3.82 13.38 3.19
CA ALA A 305 4.93 12.47 3.43
C ALA A 305 6.29 13.17 3.25
N ASP A 306 7.01 13.28 4.34
CA ASP A 306 8.36 13.84 4.46
C ASP A 306 9.00 13.31 5.73
N ILE A 307 10.09 12.53 5.62
CA ILE A 307 10.81 11.96 6.75
C ILE A 307 11.43 13.01 7.68
N SER A 308 11.60 14.22 7.18
CA SER A 308 12.22 15.32 7.93
C SER A 308 11.21 16.25 8.61
N ASP A 309 9.92 16.16 8.26
CA ASP A 309 8.88 17.02 8.85
C ASP A 309 8.43 16.48 10.22
N ASN A 310 9.33 16.62 11.18
CA ASN A 310 9.11 16.25 12.59
C ASN A 310 10.06 17.04 13.50
N GLU A 311 9.87 16.88 14.82
CA GLU A 311 10.64 17.57 15.84
C GLU A 311 12.13 17.19 15.89
N ILE A 312 12.52 16.03 15.34
CA ILE A 312 13.90 15.52 15.34
C ILE A 312 14.74 16.22 14.28
N TYR A 313 14.16 16.42 13.10
CA TYR A 313 14.89 16.87 11.91
C TYR A 313 14.54 18.29 11.48
N GLY A 314 13.42 18.87 11.94
CA GLY A 314 13.04 20.26 11.69
C GLY A 314 12.94 20.62 10.19
N ARG A 315 12.50 19.69 9.35
CA ARG A 315 12.38 19.78 7.88
C ARG A 315 13.71 19.74 7.11
N ASP A 316 14.79 19.38 7.75
CA ASP A 316 16.08 19.15 7.08
C ASP A 316 16.14 17.71 6.53
N LEU A 317 15.87 17.56 5.22
CA LEU A 317 15.86 16.27 4.56
C LEU A 317 17.24 15.61 4.54
N GLY A 318 18.30 16.39 4.32
CA GLY A 318 19.67 15.88 4.32
C GLY A 318 20.05 15.30 5.68
N LYS A 319 19.70 16.01 6.77
CA LYS A 319 19.89 15.53 8.13
C LYS A 319 19.09 14.24 8.42
N ALA A 320 17.85 14.16 7.94
CA ALA A 320 17.02 12.98 8.15
C ALA A 320 17.54 11.76 7.39
N LEU A 321 17.94 11.91 6.13
CA LEU A 321 18.56 10.87 5.32
C LEU A 321 19.89 10.41 5.90
N GLY A 322 20.76 11.35 6.31
CA GLY A 322 22.06 11.05 6.93
C GLY A 322 21.98 10.35 8.28
N ALA A 323 20.82 10.43 8.97
CA ALA A 323 20.59 9.72 10.22
C ALA A 323 20.24 8.24 10.03
N ILE A 324 19.88 7.80 8.81
CA ILE A 324 19.55 6.40 8.50
C ILE A 324 20.82 5.55 8.56
N LYS A 325 20.88 4.66 9.56
CA LYS A 325 22.01 3.72 9.75
C LYS A 325 21.80 2.42 8.95
N ALA A 326 20.57 2.13 8.57
CA ALA A 326 20.20 0.93 7.85
C ALA A 326 20.88 0.85 6.48
N ARG A 327 21.28 -0.33 6.05
CA ARG A 327 21.59 -0.58 4.63
C ARG A 327 20.33 -0.34 3.81
N THR A 328 20.43 0.56 2.84
CA THR A 328 19.29 1.10 2.12
C THR A 328 19.35 0.71 0.65
N LEU A 329 18.39 -0.08 0.18
CA LEU A 329 18.23 -0.40 -1.23
C LEU A 329 17.05 0.38 -1.82
N LEU A 330 17.33 1.21 -2.82
CA LEU A 330 16.33 1.98 -3.56
C LEU A 330 16.10 1.34 -4.92
N MET A 331 14.85 0.97 -5.20
CA MET A 331 14.46 0.31 -6.45
C MET A 331 13.32 1.07 -7.14
N PRO A 332 13.56 2.29 -7.68
CA PRO A 332 12.57 2.99 -8.48
C PRO A 332 12.37 2.29 -9.83
N SER A 333 11.21 2.48 -10.47
CA SER A 333 11.04 2.07 -11.87
C SER A 333 11.46 3.21 -12.81
N GLU A 334 12.26 2.89 -13.85
CA GLU A 334 12.72 3.87 -14.85
C GLU A 334 11.57 4.61 -15.57
N THR A 335 10.40 4.03 -15.56
CA THR A 335 9.22 4.59 -16.24
C THR A 335 8.13 5.05 -15.28
N ASP A 336 8.41 5.10 -13.97
CA ASP A 336 7.51 5.66 -12.96
C ASP A 336 7.35 7.17 -13.19
N ARG A 337 6.13 7.67 -13.12
CA ARG A 337 5.82 9.05 -13.44
C ARG A 337 5.69 9.96 -12.22
N TYR A 338 5.62 9.39 -11.02
CA TYR A 338 5.46 10.15 -9.79
C TYR A 338 6.43 9.78 -8.67
N PHE A 339 7.10 8.63 -8.75
CA PHE A 339 8.30 8.33 -7.95
C PHE A 339 9.48 8.17 -8.92
N ALA A 340 10.04 9.31 -9.32
CA ALA A 340 11.06 9.36 -10.35
C ALA A 340 12.42 8.83 -9.83
N VAL A 341 13.21 8.23 -10.74
CA VAL A 341 14.57 7.76 -10.42
C VAL A 341 15.46 8.91 -9.96
N GLU A 342 15.25 10.09 -10.54
CA GLU A 342 16.00 11.32 -10.24
C GLU A 342 15.80 11.75 -8.78
N ASP A 343 14.60 11.61 -8.22
CA ASP A 343 14.32 11.93 -6.83
C ASP A 343 15.14 11.01 -5.90
N ASN A 344 15.16 9.70 -6.18
CA ASN A 344 16.00 8.75 -5.42
C ASN A 344 17.50 8.98 -5.63
N ALA A 345 17.94 9.42 -6.80
CA ALA A 345 19.33 9.76 -7.05
C ALA A 345 19.81 10.97 -6.21
N LEU A 346 18.92 11.95 -5.98
CA LEU A 346 19.19 13.08 -5.07
C LEU A 346 19.23 12.60 -3.60
N GLU A 347 18.31 11.73 -3.19
CA GLU A 347 18.29 11.14 -1.85
C GLU A 347 19.55 10.34 -1.53
N MET A 348 20.09 9.61 -2.52
CA MET A 348 21.34 8.84 -2.41
C MET A 348 22.55 9.68 -1.99
N GLN A 349 22.58 10.97 -2.32
CA GLN A 349 23.69 11.86 -1.97
C GLN A 349 23.83 12.06 -0.45
N HIS A 350 22.78 11.76 0.32
CA HIS A 350 22.73 11.93 1.76
C HIS A 350 22.72 10.60 2.54
N LEU A 351 22.56 9.46 1.86
CA LEU A 351 22.54 8.14 2.48
C LEU A 351 23.95 7.58 2.66
N THR A 352 24.29 7.19 3.89
CA THR A 352 25.63 6.64 4.19
C THR A 352 25.81 5.23 3.61
N HIS A 353 24.76 4.41 3.61
CA HIS A 353 24.78 3.01 3.19
C HIS A 353 23.71 2.73 2.15
N GLY A 354 23.63 3.57 1.11
CA GLY A 354 22.62 3.49 0.06
C GLY A 354 23.11 2.73 -1.17
N GLU A 355 22.19 2.02 -1.83
CA GLU A 355 22.35 1.46 -3.18
C GLU A 355 21.12 1.83 -4.01
N LEU A 356 21.34 2.32 -5.23
CA LEU A 356 20.29 2.65 -6.20
C LEU A 356 20.28 1.60 -7.31
N ARG A 357 19.19 0.85 -7.45
CA ARG A 357 19.02 -0.25 -8.42
C ARG A 357 17.70 -0.09 -9.18
N PRO A 358 17.64 0.75 -10.23
CA PRO A 358 16.41 1.01 -10.98
C PRO A 358 15.85 -0.24 -11.67
N ILE A 359 14.52 -0.36 -11.72
CA ILE A 359 13.79 -1.44 -12.40
C ILE A 359 13.56 -1.01 -13.85
N SER A 360 14.16 -1.69 -14.82
CA SER A 360 13.93 -1.43 -16.25
C SER A 360 12.66 -2.16 -16.71
N SER A 361 11.55 -1.44 -16.80
CA SER A 361 10.24 -1.99 -17.12
C SER A 361 9.34 -0.97 -17.82
N PRO A 362 8.48 -1.40 -18.75
CA PRO A 362 7.48 -0.54 -19.36
C PRO A 362 6.23 -0.32 -18.48
N LEU A 363 6.14 -0.92 -17.29
CA LEU A 363 4.92 -0.91 -16.47
C LEU A 363 4.73 0.35 -15.60
N GLY A 364 5.67 1.31 -15.62
CA GLY A 364 5.58 2.48 -14.75
C GLY A 364 5.69 2.06 -13.28
N HIS A 365 4.87 2.64 -12.44
CA HIS A 365 4.85 2.36 -11.00
C HIS A 365 4.57 0.89 -10.63
N ILE A 366 3.77 0.21 -11.46
CA ILE A 366 3.39 -1.19 -11.22
C ILE A 366 4.59 -2.15 -11.34
N ALA A 367 5.68 -1.74 -12.00
CA ALA A 367 6.89 -2.55 -12.10
C ALA A 367 7.46 -2.98 -10.73
N GLY A 368 7.36 -2.10 -9.72
CA GLY A 368 7.81 -2.40 -8.35
C GLY A 368 6.82 -3.20 -7.52
N SER A 369 5.61 -3.41 -8.00
CA SER A 369 4.55 -4.09 -7.26
C SER A 369 4.68 -5.62 -7.35
N PRO A 370 4.05 -6.37 -6.44
CA PRO A 370 3.91 -7.83 -6.57
C PRO A 370 3.16 -8.29 -7.82
N TYR A 371 2.52 -7.35 -8.52
CA TYR A 371 1.73 -7.57 -9.75
C TYR A 371 2.47 -7.14 -11.02
N GLY A 372 3.76 -6.80 -10.93
CA GLY A 372 4.65 -6.52 -12.05
C GLY A 372 4.83 -7.69 -13.00
N LEU A 373 5.61 -7.50 -14.06
CA LEU A 373 6.00 -8.61 -14.93
C LEU A 373 6.81 -9.65 -14.13
N PRO A 374 6.80 -10.94 -14.51
CA PRO A 374 7.59 -11.95 -13.81
C PRO A 374 9.08 -11.59 -13.67
N GLN A 375 9.67 -10.94 -14.69
CA GLN A 375 11.04 -10.46 -14.63
C GLN A 375 11.24 -9.30 -13.67
N ASP A 376 10.26 -8.41 -13.52
CA ASP A 376 10.29 -7.28 -12.59
C ASP A 376 10.24 -7.80 -11.15
N VAL A 377 9.28 -8.68 -10.85
CA VAL A 377 9.15 -9.35 -9.55
C VAL A 377 10.42 -10.13 -9.20
N ALA A 378 11.00 -10.85 -10.17
CA ALA A 378 12.25 -11.58 -9.97
C ALA A 378 13.44 -10.63 -9.73
N PHE A 379 13.48 -9.46 -10.39
CA PHE A 379 14.51 -8.45 -10.19
C PHE A 379 14.45 -7.85 -8.79
N VAL A 380 13.26 -7.44 -8.34
CA VAL A 380 13.03 -6.93 -6.98
C VAL A 380 13.37 -8.01 -5.95
N SER A 381 12.93 -9.25 -6.16
CA SER A 381 13.22 -10.37 -5.26
C SER A 381 14.72 -10.65 -5.12
N ARG A 382 15.49 -10.58 -6.23
CA ARG A 382 16.96 -10.70 -6.15
C ARG A 382 17.57 -9.56 -5.33
N GLY A 383 17.15 -8.30 -5.59
CA GLY A 383 17.64 -7.15 -4.83
C GLY A 383 17.41 -7.28 -3.33
N VAL A 384 16.21 -7.71 -2.93
CA VAL A 384 15.91 -7.96 -1.51
C VAL A 384 16.72 -9.13 -0.96
N GLY A 385 16.91 -10.21 -1.73
CA GLY A 385 17.74 -11.35 -1.34
C GLY A 385 19.20 -10.96 -1.11
N ASP A 386 19.76 -10.17 -2.03
CA ASP A 386 21.14 -9.63 -1.90
C ASP A 386 21.26 -8.77 -0.63
N LEU A 387 20.30 -7.88 -0.40
CA LEU A 387 20.27 -7.01 0.78
C LEU A 387 20.18 -7.79 2.09
N LEU A 388 19.39 -8.87 2.14
CA LEU A 388 19.24 -9.71 3.34
C LEU A 388 20.48 -10.58 3.60
N SER A 389 21.31 -10.82 2.58
CA SER A 389 22.51 -11.64 2.67
C SER A 389 23.79 -10.83 2.98
N SER A 390 23.69 -9.50 2.95
CA SER A 390 24.81 -8.56 3.11
C SER A 390 25.07 -8.13 4.55
#